data_89acb3d0b45a1816f71456cf701c301f
#
_entry.id   89acb3d0b45a1816f71456cf701c301f
#
_cell.length_a   1.000
_cell.length_b   1.000
_cell.length_c   1.000
_cell.angle_alpha   90.00
_cell.angle_beta   90.00
_cell.angle_gamma   90.00
#
_symmetry.space_group_name_H-M   'P 1'
#
loop_
_entity.id
_entity.type
_entity.pdbx_description
1 polymer ?
#
loop_
_entity_poly.entity_id
_entity_poly.type
_entity_poly.pdbx_seq_one_letter_code
_entity_poly.pdbx_strand_id
1 'polypeptide(L)'
;MVRAMRSAAPRVVLLPHPDDPHPDHLQVHALVVRASFVAGLTRFRPELGPPHRPRLLLGYPGARQVLHPTFVVDISAHIGSKRAALSAHSSQFEPGAGAPTHLASGHFLAAIEGRDRACGNLIGCEFGEGLTAIGPLATLELAWMFGGAQ
;
A
#
# COMPACT_ATOMS: atom_id res chain seq x y z
N MET A 1 17.93 0.01 -1.47
CA MET A 1 16.78 -0.66 -0.86
C MET A 1 17.17 -1.53 0.36
N VAL A 2 18.06 -2.56 0.26
CA VAL A 2 18.43 -3.43 1.41
C VAL A 2 18.90 -2.64 2.64
N ARG A 3 19.79 -1.65 2.46
CA ARG A 3 20.24 -0.77 3.56
C ARG A 3 19.04 -0.09 4.24
N ALA A 4 18.15 0.52 3.47
CA ALA A 4 16.96 1.18 4.01
C ALA A 4 16.06 0.21 4.79
N MET A 5 15.85 -1.01 4.25
CA MET A 5 15.07 -2.06 4.91
C MET A 5 15.67 -2.48 6.26
N ARG A 6 16.99 -2.65 6.31
CA ARG A 6 17.69 -3.02 7.57
C ARG A 6 17.74 -1.87 8.57
N SER A 7 17.97 -0.65 8.09
CA SER A 7 18.07 0.53 8.96
C SER A 7 16.72 0.88 9.59
N ALA A 8 15.64 0.86 8.80
CA ALA A 8 14.29 1.17 9.29
C ALA A 8 13.65 0.01 10.08
N ALA A 9 14.12 -1.22 9.84
CA ALA A 9 13.60 -2.45 10.43
C ALA A 9 12.05 -2.52 10.49
N PRO A 10 11.33 -2.27 9.36
CA PRO A 10 9.88 -2.15 9.38
C PRO A 10 9.21 -3.49 9.64
N ARG A 11 8.15 -3.50 10.44
CA ARG A 11 7.31 -4.68 10.63
C ARG A 11 6.40 -4.92 9.44
N VAL A 12 5.91 -3.84 8.83
CA VAL A 12 5.03 -3.83 7.67
C VAL A 12 5.64 -2.95 6.59
N VAL A 13 5.56 -3.38 5.35
CA VAL A 13 5.96 -2.60 4.17
C VAL A 13 4.77 -2.49 3.22
N LEU A 14 4.43 -1.27 2.87
CA LEU A 14 3.45 -0.97 1.82
C LEU A 14 4.20 -0.82 0.49
N LEU A 15 3.67 -1.44 -0.56
CA LEU A 15 4.25 -1.42 -1.90
C LEU A 15 3.14 -1.42 -2.96
N PRO A 16 3.43 -1.01 -4.22
CA PRO A 16 2.44 -1.12 -5.30
C PRO A 16 1.97 -2.56 -5.49
N HIS A 17 0.71 -2.73 -5.88
CA HIS A 17 0.15 -4.06 -6.17
C HIS A 17 0.87 -4.72 -7.37
N PRO A 18 1.04 -6.07 -7.40
CA PRO A 18 1.72 -6.77 -8.49
C PRO A 18 1.04 -6.65 -9.85
N ASP A 19 -0.26 -6.37 -9.87
CA ASP A 19 -1.05 -6.21 -11.10
C ASP A 19 -1.26 -4.73 -11.47
N ASP A 20 -0.47 -3.81 -10.91
CA ASP A 20 -0.55 -2.39 -11.29
C ASP A 20 -0.16 -2.22 -12.76
N PRO A 21 -0.96 -1.53 -13.59
CA PRO A 21 -0.64 -1.35 -15.01
C PRO A 21 0.56 -0.41 -15.26
N HIS A 22 1.04 0.33 -14.26
CA HIS A 22 2.16 1.23 -14.43
C HIS A 22 3.49 0.49 -14.37
N PRO A 23 4.35 0.57 -15.40
CA PRO A 23 5.59 -0.19 -15.46
C PRO A 23 6.55 0.11 -14.28
N ASP A 24 6.65 1.37 -13.84
CA ASP A 24 7.50 1.74 -12.71
C ASP A 24 6.98 1.14 -11.40
N HIS A 25 5.66 1.03 -11.23
CA HIS A 25 5.06 0.40 -10.04
C HIS A 25 5.39 -1.09 -10.01
N LEU A 26 5.33 -1.79 -11.14
CA LEU A 26 5.75 -3.19 -11.24
C LEU A 26 7.23 -3.38 -10.89
N GLN A 27 8.10 -2.49 -11.38
CA GLN A 27 9.53 -2.54 -11.05
C GLN A 27 9.77 -2.29 -9.54
N VAL A 28 9.09 -1.32 -8.95
CA VAL A 28 9.16 -1.04 -7.50
C VAL A 28 8.65 -2.24 -6.71
N HIS A 29 7.53 -2.85 -7.12
CA HIS A 29 7.01 -4.07 -6.50
C HIS A 29 8.07 -5.16 -6.45
N ALA A 30 8.62 -5.54 -7.62
CA ALA A 30 9.63 -6.60 -7.74
C ALA A 30 10.89 -6.29 -6.91
N LEU A 31 11.34 -5.02 -6.94
CA LEU A 31 12.51 -4.57 -6.17
C LEU A 31 12.27 -4.68 -4.66
N VAL A 32 11.11 -4.26 -4.17
CA VAL A 32 10.78 -4.29 -2.74
C VAL A 32 10.62 -5.72 -2.23
N VAL A 33 9.94 -6.59 -2.96
CA VAL A 33 9.78 -8.01 -2.62
C VAL A 33 11.15 -8.68 -2.54
N ARG A 34 12.00 -8.49 -3.56
CA ARG A 34 13.36 -9.02 -3.56
C ARG A 34 14.22 -8.46 -2.42
N ALA A 35 14.16 -7.15 -2.19
CA ALA A 35 14.92 -6.50 -1.13
C ALA A 35 14.50 -6.98 0.26
N SER A 36 13.22 -7.20 0.50
CA SER A 36 12.69 -7.73 1.76
C SER A 36 13.22 -9.15 2.05
N PHE A 37 13.28 -10.00 1.02
CA PHE A 37 13.89 -11.33 1.14
C PHE A 37 15.39 -11.23 1.45
N VAL A 38 16.13 -10.49 0.62
CA VAL A 38 17.60 -10.40 0.70
C VAL A 38 18.05 -9.71 1.99
N ALA A 39 17.31 -8.71 2.49
CA ALA A 39 17.61 -8.03 3.74
C ALA A 39 17.61 -8.97 4.95
N GLY A 40 16.85 -10.08 4.89
CA GLY A 40 16.85 -11.13 5.92
C GLY A 40 18.04 -12.08 5.88
N LEU A 41 18.89 -12.04 4.84
CA LEU A 41 20.02 -12.95 4.69
C LEU A 41 21.24 -12.43 5.47
N THR A 42 21.67 -13.17 6.47
CA THR A 42 22.80 -12.80 7.36
C THR A 42 24.11 -12.57 6.61
N ARG A 43 24.39 -13.40 5.60
CA ARG A 43 25.66 -13.35 4.84
C ARG A 43 25.63 -12.37 3.67
N PHE A 44 24.48 -11.80 3.34
CA PHE A 44 24.40 -10.84 2.23
C PHE A 44 24.74 -9.43 2.71
N ARG A 45 25.88 -8.90 2.22
CA ARG A 45 26.30 -7.52 2.47
C ARG A 45 26.13 -7.11 3.95
N PRO A 46 26.85 -7.77 4.90
CA PRO A 46 26.70 -7.50 6.34
C PRO A 46 27.02 -6.04 6.72
N GLU A 47 27.81 -5.34 5.93
CA GLU A 47 28.13 -3.93 6.10
C GLU A 47 26.92 -2.99 5.92
N LEU A 48 25.80 -3.51 5.42
CA LEU A 48 24.55 -2.74 5.27
C LEU A 48 23.67 -2.76 6.52
N GLY A 49 24.14 -3.35 7.62
CA GLY A 49 23.42 -3.45 8.89
C GLY A 49 22.92 -4.86 9.22
N PRO A 50 22.36 -5.07 10.42
CA PRO A 50 21.89 -6.37 10.87
C PRO A 50 20.77 -6.90 9.96
N PRO A 51 20.65 -8.24 9.79
CA PRO A 51 19.61 -8.82 8.96
C PRO A 51 18.23 -8.51 9.52
N HIS A 52 17.31 -8.12 8.62
CA HIS A 52 15.93 -7.83 8.97
C HIS A 52 14.97 -8.33 7.87
N ARG A 53 13.86 -8.93 8.27
CA ARG A 53 12.77 -9.33 7.37
C ARG A 53 11.47 -8.76 7.88
N PRO A 54 10.77 -7.93 7.09
CA PRO A 54 9.42 -7.50 7.41
C PRO A 54 8.49 -8.70 7.66
N ARG A 55 7.56 -8.57 8.58
CA ARG A 55 6.56 -9.61 8.85
C ARG A 55 5.46 -9.64 7.80
N LEU A 56 5.20 -8.48 7.18
CA LEU A 56 4.07 -8.31 6.28
C LEU A 56 4.43 -7.36 5.15
N LEU A 57 4.11 -7.78 3.92
CA LEU A 57 4.14 -6.95 2.72
C LEU A 57 2.70 -6.77 2.25
N LEU A 58 2.28 -5.52 2.03
CA LEU A 58 0.93 -5.18 1.64
C LEU A 58 0.93 -4.38 0.34
N GLY A 59 0.30 -4.93 -0.68
CA GLY A 59 0.05 -4.25 -1.94
C GLY A 59 -1.11 -3.26 -1.82
N TYR A 60 -0.86 -1.97 -2.11
CA TYR A 60 -1.91 -0.98 -2.27
C TYR A 60 -2.31 -0.86 -3.75
N PRO A 61 -3.58 -0.55 -4.05
CA PRO A 61 -4.04 -0.42 -5.42
C PRO A 61 -3.48 0.83 -6.10
N GLY A 62 -3.09 0.70 -7.35
CA GLY A 62 -2.82 1.83 -8.22
C GLY A 62 -4.08 2.65 -8.53
N ALA A 63 -3.89 3.74 -9.25
CA ALA A 63 -4.92 4.73 -9.53
C ALA A 63 -6.17 4.16 -10.24
N ARG A 64 -6.00 3.15 -11.08
CA ARG A 64 -7.06 2.55 -11.92
C ARG A 64 -7.44 1.14 -11.53
N GLN A 65 -6.96 0.67 -10.38
CA GLN A 65 -7.23 -0.70 -9.96
C GLN A 65 -8.43 -0.78 -9.04
N VAL A 66 -9.28 -1.76 -9.31
CA VAL A 66 -10.26 -2.29 -8.37
C VAL A 66 -9.73 -3.64 -7.91
N LEU A 67 -9.38 -3.75 -6.65
CA LEU A 67 -8.82 -4.98 -6.08
C LEU A 67 -9.88 -5.73 -5.29
N HIS A 68 -9.69 -7.04 -5.17
CA HIS A 68 -10.28 -7.84 -4.10
C HIS A 68 -9.31 -7.82 -2.92
N PRO A 69 -9.49 -6.94 -1.93
CA PRO A 69 -8.54 -6.78 -0.85
C PRO A 69 -8.50 -8.01 0.04
N THR A 70 -7.32 -8.35 0.58
CA THR A 70 -7.19 -9.37 1.62
C THR A 70 -7.75 -8.87 2.94
N PHE A 71 -7.63 -7.58 3.20
CA PHE A 71 -8.25 -6.88 4.32
C PHE A 71 -8.42 -5.40 4.01
N VAL A 72 -9.28 -4.76 4.79
CA VAL A 72 -9.60 -3.35 4.65
C VAL A 72 -9.31 -2.65 5.97
N VAL A 73 -8.67 -1.49 5.87
CA VAL A 73 -8.44 -0.61 7.01
C VAL A 73 -9.52 0.46 7.03
N ASP A 74 -10.22 0.63 8.15
CA ASP A 74 -11.14 1.76 8.32
C ASP A 74 -10.35 3.08 8.35
N ILE A 75 -10.61 3.92 7.37
CA ILE A 75 -10.00 5.24 7.21
C ILE A 75 -11.00 6.38 7.37
N SER A 76 -12.21 6.11 7.87
CA SER A 76 -13.29 7.10 7.97
C SER A 76 -12.85 8.35 8.74
N ALA A 77 -12.12 8.18 9.85
CA ALA A 77 -11.57 9.29 10.62
C ALA A 77 -10.41 10.04 9.91
N HIS A 78 -9.83 9.46 8.85
CA HIS A 78 -8.64 9.98 8.17
C HIS A 78 -8.89 10.42 6.73
N ILE A 79 -10.12 10.33 6.24
CA ILE A 79 -10.45 10.67 4.85
C ILE A 79 -10.10 12.13 4.50
N GLY A 80 -10.25 13.05 5.44
CA GLY A 80 -9.84 14.45 5.28
C GLY A 80 -8.33 14.59 5.03
N SER A 81 -7.51 13.88 5.77
CA SER A 81 -6.05 13.85 5.58
C SER A 81 -5.66 13.24 4.23
N LYS A 82 -6.33 12.16 3.81
CA LYS A 82 -6.13 11.55 2.50
C LYS A 82 -6.47 12.50 1.36
N ARG A 83 -7.61 13.19 1.44
CA ARG A 83 -8.01 14.23 0.47
C ARG A 83 -6.99 15.36 0.39
N ALA A 84 -6.54 15.87 1.53
CA ALA A 84 -5.52 16.93 1.59
C ALA A 84 -4.20 16.47 0.96
N ALA A 85 -3.74 15.25 1.25
CA ALA A 85 -2.53 14.69 0.65
C ALA A 85 -2.64 14.54 -0.87
N LEU A 86 -3.77 14.06 -1.38
CA LEU A 86 -4.01 13.98 -2.84
C LEU A 86 -4.03 15.38 -3.47
N SER A 87 -4.74 16.33 -2.87
CA SER A 87 -4.82 17.71 -3.38
C SER A 87 -3.48 18.44 -3.39
N ALA A 88 -2.52 18.06 -2.55
CA ALA A 88 -1.16 18.59 -2.58
C ALA A 88 -0.41 18.27 -3.89
N HIS A 89 -0.88 17.30 -4.66
CA HIS A 89 -0.37 16.95 -6.00
C HIS A 89 -1.21 17.58 -7.13
N SER A 90 -1.64 18.84 -6.96
CA SER A 90 -2.53 19.55 -7.90
C SER A 90 -2.04 19.51 -9.34
N SER A 91 -0.72 19.60 -9.58
CA SER A 91 -0.13 19.51 -10.93
C SER A 91 -0.45 18.20 -11.67
N GLN A 92 -0.88 17.16 -10.96
CA GLN A 92 -1.27 15.87 -11.55
C GLN A 92 -2.78 15.77 -11.81
N PHE A 93 -3.60 16.56 -11.09
CA PHE A 93 -5.06 16.39 -11.06
C PHE A 93 -5.84 17.58 -11.61
N GLU A 94 -5.19 18.75 -11.75
CA GLU A 94 -5.86 19.94 -12.28
C GLU A 94 -5.96 19.90 -13.81
N PRO A 95 -7.17 20.06 -14.38
CA PRO A 95 -7.34 20.19 -15.82
C PRO A 95 -6.53 21.40 -16.35
N GLY A 96 -5.72 21.19 -17.38
CA GLY A 96 -4.95 22.25 -18.03
C GLY A 96 -3.55 22.49 -17.44
N ALA A 97 -3.14 21.83 -16.37
CA ALA A 97 -1.79 21.95 -15.80
C ALA A 97 -0.69 21.24 -16.63
N GLY A 98 -1.06 20.49 -17.69
CA GLY A 98 -0.14 19.75 -18.53
C GLY A 98 -0.83 19.05 -19.69
N ALA A 99 -0.21 17.99 -20.23
CA ALA A 99 -0.85 17.15 -21.24
C ALA A 99 -2.14 16.53 -20.69
N PRO A 100 -3.19 16.38 -21.51
CA PRO A 100 -4.44 15.77 -21.07
C PRO A 100 -4.19 14.30 -20.67
N THR A 101 -4.29 14.03 -19.38
CA THR A 101 -4.13 12.69 -18.82
C THR A 101 -5.42 12.26 -18.13
N HIS A 102 -5.57 10.96 -17.92
CA HIS A 102 -6.70 10.44 -17.13
C HIS A 102 -6.73 11.01 -15.71
N LEU A 103 -5.57 11.28 -15.12
CA LEU A 103 -5.44 11.87 -13.78
C LEU A 103 -6.02 13.29 -13.74
N ALA A 104 -5.82 14.07 -14.81
CA ALA A 104 -6.31 15.45 -14.95
C ALA A 104 -7.76 15.52 -15.47
N SER A 105 -8.50 14.41 -15.51
CA SER A 105 -9.88 14.37 -16.06
C SER A 105 -10.95 15.00 -15.16
N GLY A 106 -10.62 15.40 -13.93
CA GLY A 106 -11.57 15.83 -12.91
C GLY A 106 -12.36 14.70 -12.23
N HIS A 107 -12.35 13.49 -12.80
CA HIS A 107 -13.06 12.32 -12.26
C HIS A 107 -12.18 11.45 -11.36
N PHE A 108 -10.87 11.66 -11.40
CA PHE A 108 -9.90 10.79 -10.75
C PHE A 108 -10.05 10.73 -9.24
N LEU A 109 -10.14 11.89 -8.57
CA LEU A 109 -10.32 11.96 -7.12
C LEU A 109 -11.65 11.34 -6.67
N ALA A 110 -12.72 11.56 -7.46
CA ALA A 110 -14.01 10.94 -7.21
C ALA A 110 -13.96 9.41 -7.36
N ALA A 111 -13.17 8.90 -8.30
CA ALA A 111 -12.98 7.46 -8.49
C ALA A 111 -12.21 6.82 -7.32
N ILE A 112 -11.18 7.49 -6.78
CA ILE A 112 -10.47 7.04 -5.58
C ILE A 112 -11.44 6.99 -4.39
N GLU A 113 -12.21 8.07 -4.16
CA GLU A 113 -13.17 8.10 -3.05
C GLU A 113 -14.28 7.06 -3.21
N GLY A 114 -14.77 6.84 -4.43
CA GLY A 114 -15.74 5.78 -4.74
C GLY A 114 -15.19 4.38 -4.39
N ARG A 115 -13.94 4.13 -4.68
CA ARG A 115 -13.26 2.90 -4.28
C ARG A 115 -13.14 2.76 -2.76
N ASP A 116 -12.76 3.85 -2.07
CA ASP A 116 -12.64 3.85 -0.61
C ASP A 116 -14.01 3.61 0.06
N ARG A 117 -15.09 4.16 -0.49
CA ARG A 117 -16.47 3.86 -0.04
C ARG A 117 -16.86 2.41 -0.29
N ALA A 118 -16.54 1.88 -1.46
CA ALA A 118 -16.80 0.47 -1.78
C ALA A 118 -16.06 -0.47 -0.82
N CYS A 119 -14.78 -0.20 -0.52
CA CYS A 119 -14.01 -0.95 0.46
C CYS A 119 -14.58 -0.79 1.88
N GLY A 120 -14.99 0.43 2.28
CA GLY A 120 -15.62 0.67 3.57
C GLY A 120 -16.90 -0.15 3.76
N ASN A 121 -17.73 -0.24 2.71
CA ASN A 121 -18.96 -1.04 2.73
C ASN A 121 -18.69 -2.53 3.02
N LEU A 122 -17.52 -3.07 2.61
CA LEU A 122 -17.17 -4.48 2.89
C LEU A 122 -17.01 -4.78 4.38
N ILE A 123 -16.67 -3.78 5.18
CA ILE A 123 -16.42 -3.92 6.62
C ILE A 123 -17.39 -3.10 7.50
N GLY A 124 -18.39 -2.47 6.88
CA GLY A 124 -19.42 -1.71 7.60
C GLY A 124 -19.00 -0.33 8.10
N CYS A 125 -17.99 0.30 7.46
CA CYS A 125 -17.59 1.69 7.75
C CYS A 125 -17.80 2.62 6.53
N GLU A 126 -17.68 3.92 6.73
CA GLU A 126 -17.93 4.90 5.67
C GLU A 126 -16.84 4.87 4.58
N PHE A 127 -15.57 4.80 5.00
CA PHE A 127 -14.42 4.73 4.09
C PHE A 127 -13.44 3.67 4.54
N GLY A 128 -13.02 2.82 3.62
CA GLY A 128 -12.03 1.77 3.84
C GLY A 128 -10.90 1.83 2.82
N GLU A 129 -9.68 1.53 3.23
CA GLU A 129 -8.56 1.34 2.32
C GLU A 129 -8.26 -0.15 2.17
N GLY A 130 -8.49 -0.64 0.95
CA GLY A 130 -8.27 -2.04 0.61
C GLY A 130 -6.80 -2.34 0.35
N LEU A 131 -6.27 -3.38 1.00
CA LEU A 131 -4.89 -3.83 0.87
C LEU A 131 -4.85 -5.34 0.57
N THR A 132 -3.84 -5.76 -0.19
CA THR A 132 -3.64 -7.17 -0.53
C THR A 132 -2.35 -7.69 0.10
N ALA A 133 -2.43 -8.77 0.86
CA ALA A 133 -1.25 -9.41 1.42
C ALA A 133 -0.40 -10.04 0.30
N ILE A 134 0.90 -9.75 0.31
CA ILE A 134 1.86 -10.35 -0.61
C ILE A 134 2.47 -11.58 0.05
N GLY A 135 1.95 -12.75 -0.30
CA GLY A 135 2.29 -14.03 0.31
C GLY A 135 1.40 -14.42 1.49
N PRO A 136 1.66 -15.58 2.09
CA PRO A 136 0.84 -16.10 3.19
C PRO A 136 1.03 -15.26 4.45
N LEU A 137 -0.08 -15.03 5.16
CA LEU A 137 -0.06 -14.42 6.49
C LEU A 137 0.31 -15.50 7.52
N ALA A 138 1.43 -15.27 8.22
CA ALA A 138 1.82 -16.13 9.34
C ALA A 138 1.23 -15.58 10.64
N THR A 139 0.44 -16.40 11.32
CA THR A 139 -0.02 -16.11 12.69
C THR A 139 0.19 -17.33 13.56
N LEU A 140 0.62 -17.09 14.81
CA LEU A 140 0.74 -18.13 15.82
C LEU A 140 -0.58 -18.35 16.57
N GLU A 141 -1.42 -17.31 16.62
CA GLU A 141 -2.71 -17.35 17.29
C GLU A 141 -3.75 -16.58 16.47
N LEU A 142 -4.82 -17.25 16.09
CA LEU A 142 -5.93 -16.60 15.40
C LEU A 142 -6.70 -15.64 16.32
N ALA A 143 -6.69 -15.87 17.62
CA ALA A 143 -7.46 -15.09 18.58
C ALA A 143 -7.15 -13.58 18.54
N TRP A 144 -5.91 -13.16 18.30
CA TRP A 144 -5.57 -11.74 18.22
C TRP A 144 -6.16 -11.05 16.98
N MET A 145 -6.50 -11.79 15.91
CA MET A 145 -7.16 -11.25 14.71
C MET A 145 -8.62 -10.85 14.98
N PHE A 146 -9.21 -11.41 16.04
CA PHE A 146 -10.60 -11.19 16.41
C PHE A 146 -10.75 -10.29 17.65
N GLY A 147 -9.76 -9.46 17.95
CA GLY A 147 -9.76 -8.65 19.16
C GLY A 147 -9.46 -9.51 20.36
N GLY A 148 -8.19 -9.82 20.57
CA GLY A 148 -7.75 -10.56 21.75
C GLY A 148 -8.28 -9.93 23.01
N ALA A 149 -8.71 -10.78 23.94
CA ALA A 149 -9.25 -10.41 25.23
C ALA A 149 -8.47 -9.25 25.88
N GLN A 150 -9.23 -8.29 26.35
CA GLN A 150 -8.77 -7.20 27.21
C GLN A 150 -8.08 -7.75 28.46
#